data_0199b7cc3aa30bbb56c296e42c765587
#
_entry.id   0199b7cc3aa30bbb56c296e42c765587
#
_cell.length_a   1.000
_cell.length_b   1.000
_cell.length_c   1.000
_cell.angle_alpha   90.00
_cell.angle_beta   90.00
_cell.angle_gamma   90.00
#
_symmetry.space_group_name_H-M   'P 1'
#
loop_
_entity.id
_entity.type
_entity.pdbx_description
1 polymer ?
#
loop_
_entity_poly.entity_id
_entity_poly.type
_entity_poly.pdbx_seq_one_letter_code
_entity_poly.pdbx_strand_id
1 'polypeptide(L)'
;EATTRVKVTTNMVLDYIATYKDIAQNNMAQYGIPASIIIGQGILESGAGTGPLSVLANNHFGIKCHKEWSGPSVRYDDDEEQECFRQYEQPSESYRDHSLFLTSRPRYAGLFVLEKGDYKAWAKGLKAAGYATDPKYPDKLIGIIERYQLAKYDAQVIGVEFVPTGKEPSIIEVTKEPALADSDLYQVIQGDTLYSISKKFNISVDDLRRKNNMADNAISIGQNLKVK
;
A
#
# COMPACT_ATOMS: atom_id res chain seq x y z
N GLU A 1 6.18 -25.27 8.75
CA GLU A 1 5.62 -24.29 9.69
C GLU A 1 4.54 -23.50 8.99
N ALA A 2 3.33 -23.48 9.55
CA ALA A 2 2.20 -22.77 8.97
C ALA A 2 2.50 -21.26 8.98
N THR A 3 2.80 -20.71 7.83
CA THR A 3 2.93 -19.27 7.67
C THR A 3 1.55 -18.65 7.90
N THR A 4 1.36 -18.03 9.05
CA THR A 4 0.11 -17.32 9.37
C THR A 4 -0.02 -16.17 8.41
N ARG A 5 -0.82 -16.32 7.34
CA ARG A 5 -1.16 -15.23 6.43
C ARG A 5 -1.90 -14.17 7.22
N VAL A 6 -1.32 -12.99 7.32
CA VAL A 6 -1.98 -11.83 7.93
C VAL A 6 -3.26 -11.54 7.14
N LYS A 7 -4.41 -11.54 7.83
CA LYS A 7 -5.67 -11.20 7.19
C LYS A 7 -5.70 -9.69 6.93
N VAL A 8 -5.70 -9.30 5.65
CA VAL A 8 -5.77 -7.90 5.25
C VAL A 8 -7.13 -7.32 5.62
N THR A 9 -7.13 -6.24 6.40
CA THR A 9 -8.33 -5.52 6.85
C THR A 9 -8.57 -4.27 6.01
N THR A 10 -9.78 -3.73 6.04
CA THR A 10 -10.11 -2.46 5.38
C THR A 10 -9.21 -1.32 5.85
N ASN A 11 -8.93 -1.22 7.16
CA ASN A 11 -8.05 -0.19 7.71
C ASN A 11 -6.62 -0.30 7.18
N MET A 12 -6.08 -1.51 7.07
CA MET A 12 -4.75 -1.72 6.48
C MET A 12 -4.68 -1.24 5.03
N VAL A 13 -5.75 -1.46 4.26
CA VAL A 13 -5.85 -0.97 2.88
C VAL A 13 -5.94 0.56 2.84
N LEU A 14 -6.74 1.18 3.70
CA LEU A 14 -6.86 2.63 3.77
C LEU A 14 -5.55 3.30 4.17
N ASP A 15 -4.82 2.74 5.14
CA ASP A 15 -3.48 3.20 5.54
C ASP A 15 -2.46 3.07 4.39
N TYR A 16 -2.52 1.96 3.66
CA TYR A 16 -1.69 1.75 2.48
C TYR A 16 -1.96 2.81 1.40
N ILE A 17 -3.22 3.09 1.10
CA ILE A 17 -3.62 4.12 0.15
C ILE A 17 -3.12 5.49 0.60
N ALA A 18 -3.34 5.86 1.87
CA ALA A 18 -2.90 7.14 2.42
C ALA A 18 -1.38 7.32 2.30
N THR A 19 -0.62 6.24 2.49
CA THR A 19 0.85 6.26 2.44
C THR A 19 1.39 6.40 1.02
N TYR A 20 0.78 5.72 0.03
CA TYR A 20 1.38 5.56 -1.30
C TYR A 20 0.66 6.31 -2.43
N LYS A 21 -0.48 6.95 -2.18
CA LYS A 21 -1.26 7.68 -3.21
C LYS A 21 -0.43 8.74 -3.94
N ASP A 22 0.37 9.52 -3.21
CA ASP A 22 1.16 10.60 -3.81
C ASP A 22 2.26 10.06 -4.73
N ILE A 23 2.91 8.96 -4.35
CA ILE A 23 3.90 8.26 -5.19
C ILE A 23 3.22 7.73 -6.46
N ALA A 24 2.04 7.13 -6.34
CA ALA A 24 1.30 6.61 -7.48
C ALA A 24 0.86 7.73 -8.43
N GLN A 25 0.39 8.86 -7.91
CA GLN A 25 0.02 10.03 -8.73
C GLN A 25 1.23 10.63 -9.45
N ASN A 26 2.37 10.74 -8.79
CA ASN A 26 3.62 11.18 -9.41
C ASN A 26 4.05 10.23 -10.52
N ASN A 27 3.95 8.93 -10.31
CA ASN A 27 4.26 7.93 -11.32
C ASN A 27 3.26 7.97 -12.50
N MET A 28 1.97 8.23 -12.23
CA MET A 28 1.00 8.45 -13.30
C MET A 28 1.36 9.65 -14.15
N ALA A 29 1.72 10.77 -13.53
CA ALA A 29 2.12 11.98 -14.24
C ALA A 29 3.39 11.76 -15.10
N GLN A 30 4.33 10.98 -14.58
CA GLN A 30 5.63 10.74 -15.24
C GLN A 30 5.57 9.64 -16.29
N TYR A 31 4.88 8.54 -16.02
CA TYR A 31 4.92 7.32 -16.85
C TYR A 31 3.61 7.01 -17.57
N GLY A 32 2.50 7.67 -17.24
CA GLY A 32 1.21 7.52 -17.91
C GLY A 32 0.38 6.31 -17.47
N ILE A 33 0.78 5.59 -16.41
CA ILE A 33 -0.01 4.49 -15.83
C ILE A 33 -1.00 5.09 -14.84
N PRO A 34 -2.31 4.75 -14.89
CA PRO A 34 -3.29 5.28 -13.95
C PRO A 34 -2.87 5.04 -12.48
N ALA A 35 -2.96 6.06 -11.64
CA ALA A 35 -2.63 5.96 -10.21
C ALA A 35 -3.47 4.88 -9.51
N SER A 36 -4.75 4.76 -9.90
CA SER A 36 -5.66 3.72 -9.43
C SER A 36 -5.15 2.31 -9.72
N ILE A 37 -4.58 2.09 -10.91
CA ILE A 37 -3.95 0.82 -11.30
C ILE A 37 -2.71 0.56 -10.44
N ILE A 38 -1.84 1.55 -10.29
CA ILE A 38 -0.61 1.40 -9.49
C ILE A 38 -0.95 1.05 -8.03
N ILE A 39 -1.86 1.79 -7.39
CA ILE A 39 -2.27 1.54 -6.01
C ILE A 39 -2.95 0.18 -5.90
N GLY A 40 -3.89 -0.12 -6.81
CA GLY A 40 -4.63 -1.38 -6.80
C GLY A 40 -3.73 -2.60 -6.94
N GLN A 41 -2.74 -2.55 -7.84
CA GLN A 41 -1.73 -3.58 -7.98
C GLN A 41 -0.85 -3.68 -6.72
N GLY A 42 -0.40 -2.56 -6.17
CA GLY A 42 0.36 -2.54 -4.93
C GLY A 42 -0.38 -3.22 -3.77
N ILE A 43 -1.68 -2.98 -3.63
CA ILE A 43 -2.53 -3.63 -2.62
C ILE A 43 -2.60 -5.15 -2.87
N LEU A 44 -2.86 -5.57 -4.11
CA LEU A 44 -2.99 -7.00 -4.46
C LEU A 44 -1.68 -7.77 -4.27
N GLU A 45 -0.59 -7.24 -4.81
CA GLU A 45 0.70 -7.94 -4.84
C GLU A 45 1.38 -7.97 -3.46
N SER A 46 1.25 -6.89 -2.68
CA SER A 46 1.90 -6.79 -1.36
C SER A 46 1.01 -7.18 -0.17
N GLY A 47 -0.26 -7.53 -0.41
CA GLY A 47 -1.22 -7.69 0.68
C GLY A 47 -1.34 -6.41 1.52
N ALA A 48 -1.52 -5.27 0.87
CA ALA A 48 -1.52 -3.94 1.49
C ALA A 48 -0.27 -3.67 2.34
N GLY A 49 0.90 -4.06 1.85
CA GLY A 49 2.19 -3.83 2.49
C GLY A 49 2.54 -4.81 3.62
N THR A 50 1.74 -5.85 3.83
CA THR A 50 1.99 -6.84 4.90
C THR A 50 2.68 -8.12 4.43
N GLY A 51 2.78 -8.30 3.12
CA GLY A 51 3.43 -9.46 2.52
C GLY A 51 4.94 -9.48 2.74
N PRO A 52 5.57 -10.68 2.71
CA PRO A 52 6.98 -10.84 3.02
C PRO A 52 7.91 -9.97 2.18
N LEU A 53 7.70 -9.89 0.87
CA LEU A 53 8.56 -9.11 -0.03
C LEU A 53 8.44 -7.60 0.21
N SER A 54 7.26 -7.09 0.57
CA SER A 54 7.11 -5.68 0.93
C SER A 54 7.78 -5.35 2.27
N VAL A 55 7.70 -6.25 3.25
CA VAL A 55 8.27 -6.04 4.59
C VAL A 55 9.79 -6.21 4.59
N LEU A 56 10.31 -7.25 3.94
CA LEU A 56 11.74 -7.59 3.96
C LEU A 56 12.56 -6.83 2.92
N ALA A 57 11.96 -6.49 1.80
CA ALA A 57 12.66 -5.99 0.62
C ALA A 57 12.13 -4.67 0.08
N ASN A 58 11.12 -4.05 0.70
CA ASN A 58 10.40 -2.89 0.17
C ASN A 58 9.89 -3.11 -1.28
N ASN A 59 9.69 -4.36 -1.66
CA ASN A 59 9.28 -4.78 -3.00
C ASN A 59 7.77 -5.06 -3.00
N HIS A 60 7.00 -4.03 -3.34
CA HIS A 60 5.54 -4.05 -3.27
C HIS A 60 4.87 -4.73 -4.46
N PHE A 61 5.62 -5.04 -5.52
CA PHE A 61 5.09 -5.60 -6.76
C PHE A 61 5.70 -6.96 -7.12
N GLY A 62 6.48 -7.57 -6.24
CA GLY A 62 7.11 -8.85 -6.49
C GLY A 62 8.06 -8.82 -7.70
N ILE A 63 8.84 -7.76 -7.86
CA ILE A 63 9.72 -7.60 -9.01
C ILE A 63 10.92 -8.52 -8.86
N LYS A 64 11.04 -9.46 -9.80
CA LYS A 64 12.13 -10.43 -9.87
C LYS A 64 13.43 -9.77 -10.36
N CYS A 65 14.59 -10.34 -10.01
CA CYS A 65 15.89 -9.76 -10.35
C CYS A 65 16.13 -9.56 -11.86
N HIS A 66 15.67 -10.50 -12.69
CA HIS A 66 16.05 -10.57 -14.10
C HIS A 66 17.57 -10.48 -14.32
N LYS A 67 18.03 -10.71 -15.54
CA LYS A 67 19.47 -10.81 -15.85
C LYS A 67 20.24 -9.50 -15.70
N GLU A 68 19.56 -8.38 -15.88
CA GLU A 68 20.13 -7.03 -15.84
C GLU A 68 20.22 -6.43 -14.43
N TRP A 69 19.69 -7.10 -13.40
CA TRP A 69 19.70 -6.59 -12.04
C TRP A 69 21.03 -6.86 -11.33
N SER A 70 21.70 -5.81 -10.90
CA SER A 70 22.97 -5.85 -10.14
C SER A 70 22.84 -5.29 -8.72
N GLY A 71 21.64 -4.84 -8.33
CA GLY A 71 21.38 -4.29 -7.00
C GLY A 71 21.15 -5.35 -5.92
N PRO A 72 20.85 -4.93 -4.69
CA PRO A 72 20.48 -5.83 -3.58
C PRO A 72 19.31 -6.73 -3.92
N SER A 73 19.31 -7.94 -3.39
CA SER A 73 18.26 -8.93 -3.64
C SER A 73 17.98 -9.81 -2.43
N VAL A 74 16.77 -10.38 -2.40
CA VAL A 74 16.38 -11.40 -1.44
C VAL A 74 15.98 -12.67 -2.17
N ARG A 75 16.10 -13.82 -1.49
CA ARG A 75 15.59 -15.09 -1.96
C ARG A 75 14.28 -15.41 -1.26
N TYR A 76 13.28 -15.77 -2.04
CA TYR A 76 11.96 -16.09 -1.51
C TYR A 76 11.29 -17.16 -2.38
N ASP A 77 10.59 -18.09 -1.76
CA ASP A 77 9.84 -19.14 -2.45
C ASP A 77 8.51 -18.58 -2.95
N ASP A 78 8.33 -18.54 -4.26
CA ASP A 78 7.10 -18.10 -4.92
C ASP A 78 6.66 -19.17 -5.94
N ASP A 79 6.79 -18.93 -7.24
CA ASP A 79 6.51 -19.95 -8.28
C ASP A 79 7.59 -21.04 -8.30
N GLU A 80 8.81 -20.68 -7.92
CA GLU A 80 9.97 -21.58 -7.77
C GLU A 80 10.62 -21.40 -6.40
N GLU A 81 11.34 -22.41 -5.93
CA GLU A 81 12.12 -22.32 -4.68
C GLU A 81 13.27 -21.33 -4.84
N GLN A 82 13.50 -20.51 -3.83
CA GLN A 82 14.62 -19.57 -3.75
C GLN A 82 14.73 -18.61 -4.95
N GLU A 83 13.59 -18.16 -5.45
CA GLU A 83 13.54 -17.18 -6.53
C GLU A 83 14.16 -15.84 -6.12
N CYS A 84 14.81 -15.16 -7.08
CA CYS A 84 15.47 -13.88 -6.79
C CYS A 84 14.52 -12.71 -6.97
N PHE A 85 14.33 -11.93 -5.91
CA PHE A 85 13.55 -10.68 -5.94
C PHE A 85 14.43 -9.48 -5.63
N ARG A 86 14.15 -8.36 -6.30
CA ARG A 86 14.85 -7.10 -6.06
C ARG A 86 14.57 -6.60 -4.64
N GLN A 87 15.59 -6.08 -3.99
CA GLN A 87 15.49 -5.40 -2.71
C GLN A 87 15.77 -3.92 -2.89
N TYR A 88 14.98 -3.09 -2.24
CA TYR A 88 15.05 -1.63 -2.33
C TYR A 88 15.31 -1.04 -0.95
N GLU A 89 15.92 0.14 -0.91
CA GLU A 89 16.09 0.90 0.32
C GLU A 89 14.75 1.52 0.78
N GLN A 90 13.92 1.92 -0.20
CA GLN A 90 12.61 2.52 0.06
C GLN A 90 11.53 1.94 -0.85
N PRO A 91 10.26 1.88 -0.39
CA PRO A 91 9.14 1.41 -1.20
C PRO A 91 8.97 2.17 -2.52
N SER A 92 9.23 3.48 -2.53
CA SER A 92 9.12 4.34 -3.73
C SER A 92 9.94 3.85 -4.92
N GLU A 93 11.05 3.16 -4.67
CA GLU A 93 11.89 2.59 -5.72
C GLU A 93 11.20 1.40 -6.39
N SER A 94 10.47 0.57 -5.64
CA SER A 94 9.68 -0.52 -6.23
C SER A 94 8.52 0.02 -7.08
N TYR A 95 7.91 1.14 -6.68
CA TYR A 95 6.90 1.84 -7.47
C TYR A 95 7.45 2.37 -8.79
N ARG A 96 8.65 2.97 -8.76
CA ARG A 96 9.34 3.41 -9.97
C ARG A 96 9.67 2.23 -10.88
N ASP A 97 10.25 1.18 -10.34
CA ASP A 97 10.64 0.01 -11.11
C ASP A 97 9.43 -0.74 -11.70
N HIS A 98 8.30 -0.77 -11.00
CA HIS A 98 7.04 -1.25 -11.54
C HIS A 98 6.60 -0.43 -12.76
N SER A 99 6.68 0.89 -12.69
CA SER A 99 6.35 1.76 -13.82
C SER A 99 7.30 1.53 -15.00
N LEU A 100 8.60 1.41 -14.75
CA LEU A 100 9.60 1.09 -15.77
C LEU A 100 9.38 -0.31 -16.37
N PHE A 101 8.97 -1.28 -15.57
CA PHE A 101 8.63 -2.63 -16.05
C PHE A 101 7.51 -2.60 -17.08
N LEU A 102 6.46 -1.81 -16.86
CA LEU A 102 5.34 -1.69 -17.79
C LEU A 102 5.69 -0.85 -19.02
N THR A 103 6.44 0.23 -18.87
CA THR A 103 6.77 1.13 -19.97
C THR A 103 7.84 0.57 -20.93
N SER A 104 8.76 -0.27 -20.42
CA SER A 104 9.89 -0.79 -21.19
C SER A 104 9.59 -2.06 -21.99
N ARG A 105 8.47 -2.75 -21.69
CA ARG A 105 8.17 -4.04 -22.32
C ARG A 105 7.15 -3.90 -23.45
N PRO A 106 7.49 -4.31 -24.69
CA PRO A 106 6.61 -4.13 -25.86
C PRO A 106 5.21 -4.73 -25.71
N ARG A 107 5.08 -5.82 -24.95
CA ARG A 107 3.78 -6.47 -24.71
C ARG A 107 2.77 -5.59 -23.99
N TYR A 108 3.20 -4.56 -23.26
CA TYR A 108 2.35 -3.60 -22.56
C TYR A 108 2.14 -2.30 -23.34
N ALA A 109 2.77 -2.11 -24.49
CA ALA A 109 2.70 -0.85 -25.27
C ALA A 109 1.25 -0.47 -25.61
N GLY A 110 0.38 -1.44 -25.90
CA GLY A 110 -1.03 -1.21 -26.17
C GLY A 110 -1.83 -0.61 -25.02
N LEU A 111 -1.33 -0.66 -23.78
CA LEU A 111 -2.01 -0.05 -22.62
C LEU A 111 -1.90 1.49 -22.67
N PHE A 112 -0.79 2.00 -23.20
CA PHE A 112 -0.49 3.44 -23.19
C PHE A 112 -1.24 4.25 -24.25
N VAL A 113 -2.00 3.58 -25.14
CA VAL A 113 -2.91 4.22 -26.10
C VAL A 113 -4.35 4.28 -25.58
N LEU A 114 -4.63 3.68 -24.41
CA LEU A 114 -5.93 3.75 -23.76
C LEU A 114 -6.17 5.16 -23.19
N GLU A 115 -7.43 5.53 -23.03
CA GLU A 115 -7.78 6.80 -22.40
C GLU A 115 -7.22 6.85 -20.95
N LYS A 116 -6.71 8.02 -20.59
CA LYS A 116 -6.20 8.26 -19.24
C LYS A 116 -7.34 8.12 -18.24
N GLY A 117 -7.14 7.27 -17.24
CA GLY A 117 -8.16 7.00 -16.22
C GLY A 117 -9.15 5.89 -16.57
N ASP A 118 -9.09 5.28 -17.77
CA ASP A 118 -9.86 4.07 -18.06
C ASP A 118 -9.21 2.83 -17.39
N TYR A 119 -9.31 2.79 -16.07
CA TYR A 119 -8.76 1.68 -15.27
C TYR A 119 -9.39 0.33 -15.64
N LYS A 120 -10.62 0.30 -16.16
CA LYS A 120 -11.28 -0.97 -16.57
C LYS A 120 -10.61 -1.56 -17.81
N ALA A 121 -10.35 -0.72 -18.81
CA ALA A 121 -9.59 -1.16 -19.99
C ALA A 121 -8.15 -1.53 -19.61
N TRP A 122 -7.52 -0.77 -18.73
CA TRP A 122 -6.18 -1.08 -18.21
C TRP A 122 -6.13 -2.45 -17.50
N ALA A 123 -7.06 -2.74 -16.59
CA ALA A 123 -7.10 -4.00 -15.87
C ALA A 123 -7.25 -5.20 -16.82
N LYS A 124 -8.15 -5.09 -17.79
CA LYS A 124 -8.35 -6.12 -18.83
C LYS A 124 -7.13 -6.26 -19.73
N GLY A 125 -6.55 -5.14 -20.13
CA GLY A 125 -5.36 -5.10 -20.98
C GLY A 125 -4.12 -5.69 -20.30
N LEU A 126 -3.92 -5.45 -19.00
CA LEU A 126 -2.86 -6.09 -18.21
C LEU A 126 -2.96 -7.61 -18.23
N LYS A 127 -4.17 -8.15 -18.04
CA LYS A 127 -4.42 -9.60 -18.14
C LYS A 127 -4.15 -10.12 -19.54
N ALA A 128 -4.65 -9.45 -20.56
CA ALA A 128 -4.45 -9.83 -21.97
C ALA A 128 -2.96 -9.82 -22.36
N ALA A 129 -2.18 -8.87 -21.83
CA ALA A 129 -0.74 -8.78 -22.02
C ALA A 129 0.08 -9.77 -21.18
N GLY A 130 -0.57 -10.58 -20.35
CA GLY A 130 0.08 -11.62 -19.56
C GLY A 130 0.75 -11.12 -18.27
N TYR A 131 0.25 -10.04 -17.68
CA TYR A 131 0.73 -9.55 -16.38
C TYR A 131 0.45 -10.55 -15.26
N ALA A 132 -0.70 -11.18 -15.28
CA ALA A 132 -1.10 -12.21 -14.31
C ALA A 132 -1.72 -13.42 -15.01
N THR A 133 -1.55 -14.59 -14.43
CA THR A 133 -2.12 -15.86 -14.92
C THR A 133 -3.57 -16.03 -14.49
N ASP A 134 -3.96 -15.51 -13.33
CA ASP A 134 -5.30 -15.61 -12.76
C ASP A 134 -6.36 -15.01 -13.71
N PRO A 135 -7.34 -15.79 -14.18
CA PRO A 135 -8.41 -15.30 -15.05
C PRO A 135 -9.30 -14.24 -14.38
N LYS A 136 -9.35 -14.22 -13.05
CA LYS A 136 -10.12 -13.24 -12.25
C LYS A 136 -9.33 -11.98 -11.88
N TYR A 137 -8.09 -11.86 -12.36
CA TYR A 137 -7.25 -10.72 -12.04
C TYR A 137 -7.87 -9.37 -12.36
N PRO A 138 -8.47 -9.15 -13.56
CA PRO A 138 -9.15 -7.90 -13.86
C PRO A 138 -10.28 -7.56 -12.89
N ASP A 139 -11.10 -8.54 -12.54
CA ASP A 139 -12.23 -8.35 -11.61
C ASP A 139 -11.75 -8.00 -10.21
N LYS A 140 -10.68 -8.65 -9.74
CA LYS A 140 -10.06 -8.35 -8.45
C LYS A 140 -9.52 -6.92 -8.41
N LEU A 141 -8.80 -6.53 -9.46
CA LEU A 141 -8.20 -5.20 -9.57
C LEU A 141 -9.26 -4.10 -9.66
N ILE A 142 -10.24 -4.28 -10.54
CA ILE A 142 -11.39 -3.36 -10.68
C ILE A 142 -12.17 -3.27 -9.37
N GLY A 143 -12.43 -4.40 -8.71
CA GLY A 143 -13.14 -4.44 -7.45
C GLY A 143 -12.46 -3.64 -6.34
N ILE A 144 -11.13 -3.69 -6.24
CA ILE A 144 -10.35 -2.86 -5.31
C ILE A 144 -10.45 -1.39 -5.68
N ILE A 145 -10.25 -1.04 -6.95
CA ILE A 145 -10.31 0.34 -7.43
C ILE A 145 -11.67 0.97 -7.15
N GLU A 146 -12.76 0.25 -7.42
CA GLU A 146 -14.11 0.73 -7.18
C GLU A 146 -14.46 0.79 -5.69
N ARG A 147 -14.10 -0.24 -4.93
CA ARG A 147 -14.37 -0.32 -3.49
C ARG A 147 -13.73 0.81 -2.69
N TYR A 148 -12.51 1.19 -3.04
CA TYR A 148 -11.76 2.24 -2.36
C TYR A 148 -11.72 3.56 -3.15
N GLN A 149 -12.51 3.65 -4.23
CA GLN A 149 -12.64 4.85 -5.08
C GLN A 149 -11.28 5.39 -5.56
N LEU A 150 -10.37 4.50 -5.93
CA LEU A 150 -9.01 4.87 -6.31
C LEU A 150 -8.94 5.73 -7.58
N ALA A 151 -9.97 5.66 -8.46
CA ALA A 151 -10.05 6.47 -9.67
C ALA A 151 -10.12 8.00 -9.38
N LYS A 152 -10.42 8.41 -8.14
CA LYS A 152 -10.31 9.81 -7.74
C LYS A 152 -8.89 10.35 -7.85
N TYR A 153 -7.90 9.51 -7.64
CA TYR A 153 -6.49 9.90 -7.76
C TYR A 153 -6.08 10.08 -9.23
N ASP A 154 -6.66 9.30 -10.15
CA ASP A 154 -6.49 9.51 -11.58
C ASP A 154 -7.12 10.84 -12.00
N ALA A 155 -8.35 11.10 -11.57
CA ALA A 155 -9.08 12.34 -11.87
C ALA A 155 -8.30 13.58 -11.41
N GLN A 156 -7.68 13.53 -10.25
CA GLN A 156 -6.83 14.61 -9.72
C GLN A 156 -5.62 14.88 -10.60
N VAL A 157 -4.96 13.84 -11.13
CA VAL A 157 -3.80 13.99 -12.03
C VAL A 157 -4.23 14.50 -13.42
N ILE A 158 -5.37 14.03 -13.91
CA ILE A 158 -5.91 14.42 -15.24
C ILE A 158 -6.53 15.83 -15.19
N GLY A 159 -6.97 16.29 -14.00
CA GLY A 159 -7.64 17.58 -13.83
C GLY A 159 -9.13 17.55 -14.21
N VAL A 160 -9.80 16.41 -13.99
CA VAL A 160 -11.24 16.25 -14.23
C VAL A 160 -12.00 16.00 -12.93
N GLU A 161 -13.31 16.26 -12.94
CA GLU A 161 -14.17 15.96 -11.80
C GLU A 161 -14.33 14.44 -11.63
N PHE A 162 -14.20 13.98 -10.38
CA PHE A 162 -14.43 12.58 -10.03
C PHE A 162 -15.89 12.34 -9.69
N VAL A 163 -16.52 11.39 -10.38
CA VAL A 163 -17.86 10.93 -10.06
C VAL A 163 -17.73 9.57 -9.35
N PRO A 164 -18.11 9.47 -8.06
CA PRO A 164 -18.02 8.24 -7.29
C PRO A 164 -18.85 7.11 -7.93
N THR A 165 -18.23 5.97 -8.17
CA THR A 165 -18.88 4.74 -8.58
C THR A 165 -19.11 3.84 -7.37
N GLY A 166 -20.30 3.90 -6.78
CA GLY A 166 -20.64 3.05 -5.64
C GLY A 166 -20.58 3.75 -4.27
N LYS A 167 -20.95 3.04 -3.21
CA LYS A 167 -20.80 3.51 -1.82
C LYS A 167 -19.32 3.47 -1.45
N GLU A 168 -18.85 4.55 -0.82
CA GLU A 168 -17.56 4.48 -0.12
C GLU A 168 -17.52 3.23 0.76
N PRO A 169 -16.36 2.55 0.87
CA PRO A 169 -16.22 1.50 1.84
C PRO A 169 -16.60 2.13 3.17
N SER A 170 -17.72 1.68 3.73
CA SER A 170 -18.04 2.04 5.09
C SER A 170 -16.82 1.63 5.91
N ILE A 171 -16.08 2.60 6.41
CA ILE A 171 -15.28 2.40 7.59
C ILE A 171 -16.27 1.70 8.50
N ILE A 172 -16.04 0.43 8.81
CA ILE A 172 -16.63 -0.09 10.04
C ILE A 172 -16.03 0.88 11.04
N GLU A 173 -16.83 1.86 11.45
CA GLU A 173 -16.55 2.57 12.65
C GLU A 173 -16.36 1.47 13.70
N VAL A 174 -15.11 1.06 13.87
CA VAL A 174 -14.67 0.68 15.18
C VAL A 174 -14.89 1.97 15.94
N THR A 175 -16.13 2.05 16.45
CA THR A 175 -16.63 3.02 17.39
C THR A 175 -15.59 4.07 17.71
N LYS A 176 -15.84 5.29 17.21
CA LYS A 176 -15.31 6.54 17.67
C LYS A 176 -13.80 6.47 17.90
N GLU A 177 -13.02 7.19 17.04
CA GLU A 177 -12.11 8.04 17.75
C GLU A 177 -12.88 8.53 18.97
N PRO A 178 -12.43 8.26 20.19
CA PRO A 178 -12.93 9.07 21.28
C PRO A 178 -12.63 10.48 20.78
N ALA A 179 -13.68 11.22 20.46
CA ALA A 179 -13.59 12.64 20.34
C ALA A 179 -12.56 13.02 21.38
N LEU A 180 -11.59 13.88 21.03
CA LEU A 180 -10.69 14.52 21.96
C LEU A 180 -11.52 15.05 23.15
N ALA A 181 -12.07 14.13 23.91
CA ALA A 181 -12.51 14.37 25.25
C ALA A 181 -11.21 14.56 26.00
N ASP A 182 -11.14 15.58 26.75
CA ASP A 182 -10.14 16.06 27.68
C ASP A 182 -9.67 14.98 28.67
N SER A 183 -9.36 13.77 28.16
CA SER A 183 -8.83 12.65 28.92
C SER A 183 -7.32 12.62 28.69
N ASP A 184 -6.59 12.83 29.78
CA ASP A 184 -5.13 12.73 29.83
C ASP A 184 -4.61 11.32 29.51
N LEU A 185 -5.49 10.38 29.16
CA LEU A 185 -5.20 8.97 28.93
C LEU A 185 -5.50 8.56 27.50
N TYR A 186 -4.55 7.87 26.87
CA TYR A 186 -4.68 7.22 25.57
C TYR A 186 -4.55 5.71 25.71
N GLN A 187 -5.50 4.95 25.16
CA GLN A 187 -5.42 3.50 25.11
C GLN A 187 -4.68 3.05 23.86
N VAL A 188 -3.62 2.28 24.05
CA VAL A 188 -2.78 1.72 22.99
C VAL A 188 -3.59 0.75 22.14
N ILE A 189 -3.59 0.96 20.84
CA ILE A 189 -4.24 0.09 19.85
C ILE A 189 -3.21 -0.69 19.04
N GLN A 190 -3.66 -1.69 18.30
CA GLN A 190 -2.80 -2.50 17.44
C GLN A 190 -2.11 -1.63 16.37
N GLY A 191 -0.79 -1.75 16.27
CA GLY A 191 0.03 -0.97 15.36
C GLY A 191 0.66 0.29 15.98
N ASP A 192 0.29 0.64 17.22
CA ASP A 192 0.92 1.74 17.92
C ASP A 192 2.34 1.43 18.37
N THR A 193 3.17 2.46 18.33
CA THR A 193 4.48 2.51 18.96
C THR A 193 4.55 3.74 19.85
N LEU A 194 5.43 3.74 20.86
CA LEU A 194 5.64 4.96 21.65
C LEU A 194 5.99 6.18 20.80
N TYR A 195 6.68 5.96 19.67
CA TYR A 195 7.01 7.01 18.73
C TYR A 195 5.76 7.55 17.99
N SER A 196 4.89 6.66 17.48
CA SER A 196 3.65 7.10 16.81
C SER A 196 2.73 7.87 17.76
N ILE A 197 2.60 7.40 19.00
CA ILE A 197 1.81 8.06 20.05
C ILE A 197 2.44 9.42 20.43
N SER A 198 3.76 9.50 20.56
CA SER A 198 4.46 10.75 20.87
C SER A 198 4.20 11.82 19.79
N LYS A 199 4.20 11.43 18.51
CA LYS A 199 3.85 12.32 17.40
C LYS A 199 2.38 12.74 17.43
N LYS A 200 1.48 11.78 17.68
CA LYS A 200 0.02 12.03 17.73
C LYS A 200 -0.36 13.09 18.79
N PHE A 201 0.31 13.07 19.94
CA PHE A 201 0.02 13.97 21.06
C PHE A 201 1.04 15.10 21.23
N ASN A 202 1.97 15.26 20.28
CA ASN A 202 3.01 16.29 20.29
C ASN A 202 3.81 16.33 21.61
N ILE A 203 4.16 15.16 22.13
CA ILE A 203 4.98 14.94 23.32
C ILE A 203 6.24 14.17 22.91
N SER A 204 7.38 14.40 23.59
CA SER A 204 8.57 13.59 23.30
C SER A 204 8.42 12.14 23.81
N VAL A 205 9.11 11.19 23.17
CA VAL A 205 9.11 9.79 23.61
C VAL A 205 9.61 9.67 25.07
N ASP A 206 10.61 10.48 25.45
CA ASP A 206 11.18 10.46 26.80
C ASP A 206 10.19 11.03 27.84
N ASP A 207 9.44 12.08 27.49
CA ASP A 207 8.40 12.62 28.36
C ASP A 207 7.23 11.65 28.50
N LEU A 208 6.83 11.00 27.41
CA LEU A 208 5.80 9.97 27.43
C LEU A 208 6.19 8.80 28.33
N ARG A 209 7.45 8.35 28.24
CA ARG A 209 8.00 7.32 29.13
C ARG A 209 8.00 7.74 30.60
N ARG A 210 8.52 8.97 30.90
CA ARG A 210 8.55 9.50 32.25
C ARG A 210 7.18 9.60 32.88
N LYS A 211 6.20 10.14 32.12
CA LYS A 211 4.80 10.28 32.60
C LYS A 211 4.14 8.93 32.92
N ASN A 212 4.58 7.86 32.26
CA ASN A 212 4.00 6.53 32.43
C ASN A 212 4.89 5.58 33.24
N ASN A 213 5.97 6.06 33.85
CA ASN A 213 6.93 5.27 34.64
C ASN A 213 7.47 4.04 33.85
N MET A 214 7.75 4.21 32.56
CA MET A 214 8.21 3.14 31.68
C MET A 214 9.74 3.09 31.63
N ALA A 215 10.30 1.89 31.84
CA ALA A 215 11.74 1.66 31.77
C ALA A 215 12.26 1.59 30.33
N ASP A 216 11.42 1.13 29.39
CA ASP A 216 11.74 0.95 27.97
C ASP A 216 10.60 1.44 27.07
N ASN A 217 10.69 1.16 25.75
CA ASN A 217 9.70 1.57 24.76
C ASN A 217 8.61 0.51 24.52
N ALA A 218 8.58 -0.57 25.30
CA ALA A 218 7.61 -1.65 25.12
C ALA A 218 6.22 -1.20 25.59
N ILE A 219 5.22 -1.36 24.74
CA ILE A 219 3.81 -1.09 25.01
C ILE A 219 2.96 -2.28 24.61
N SER A 220 1.83 -2.45 25.29
CA SER A 220 0.88 -3.53 25.02
C SER A 220 -0.44 -2.99 24.53
N ILE A 221 -1.09 -3.72 23.60
CA ILE A 221 -2.43 -3.37 23.13
C ILE A 221 -3.39 -3.34 24.33
N GLY A 222 -4.19 -2.27 24.43
CA GLY A 222 -5.09 -2.03 25.55
C GLY A 222 -4.46 -1.30 26.75
N GLN A 223 -3.15 -1.06 26.75
CA GLN A 223 -2.48 -0.28 27.78
C GLN A 223 -2.91 1.18 27.73
N ASN A 224 -3.21 1.77 28.90
CA ASN A 224 -3.54 3.19 28.99
C ASN A 224 -2.27 4.00 29.29
N LEU A 225 -1.99 4.99 28.45
CA LEU A 225 -0.86 5.90 28.57
C LEU A 225 -1.32 7.33 28.87
N LYS A 226 -0.70 7.98 29.83
CA LYS A 226 -0.85 9.42 30.06
C LYS A 226 -0.15 10.20 28.96
N VAL A 227 -0.89 11.03 28.23
CA VAL A 227 -0.40 11.72 27.02
C VAL A 227 -0.44 13.24 27.14
N LYS A 228 -0.98 13.77 28.24
CA LYS A 228 -0.95 15.20 28.60
C LYS A 228 -0.36 15.43 29.97
#